data_6f7a0492008df45b277cd137daf4096c
#
_entry.id   6f7a0492008df45b277cd137daf4096c
#
_cell.length_a   1.000
_cell.length_b   1.000
_cell.length_c   1.000
_cell.angle_alpha   90.00
_cell.angle_beta   90.00
_cell.angle_gamma   90.00
#
_symmetry.space_group_name_H-M   'P 1'
#
loop_
_entity.id
_entity.type
_entity.pdbx_description
1 polymer ?
#
loop_
_entity_poly.entity_id
_entity_poly.type
_entity_poly.pdbx_seq_one_letter_code
_entity_poly.pdbx_strand_id
1 'polypeptide(L)'
;MRLRHSSGILGLALTMLLVPAMPSFTHAQVIKSGPPSCPGVALTFDLCPVRTGVGYDQALIDYLIEQKIPATFFMSGNWMTRHDEQVRALLQIPFFEVGTHGEVHAHLPLHSADEQKQEILGPVRLLKTKYGHDATLFRPPYGEFNDDTVNVARALGLQFILWNVESGDPDPTLTAIRIEDRLKQLVRKGSVIVMHANGKGRHTHEVVQDLHQHLLPERNLTPMTMSDLLTCAQAAP
;
A
#
# COMPACT_ATOMS: atom_id res chain seq x y z
N MET A 1 -36.82 -49.10 66.27
CA MET A 1 -36.12 -49.37 64.99
C MET A 1 -36.60 -48.35 63.98
N ARG A 2 -35.85 -47.24 63.73
CA ARG A 2 -36.23 -46.18 62.84
C ARG A 2 -35.29 -46.18 61.68
N LEU A 3 -35.80 -46.44 60.47
CA LEU A 3 -35.06 -46.37 59.20
C LEU A 3 -34.97 -44.90 58.77
N ARG A 4 -33.77 -44.41 58.55
CA ARG A 4 -33.47 -43.13 57.92
C ARG A 4 -33.36 -43.31 56.40
N HIS A 5 -34.24 -42.64 55.66
CA HIS A 5 -34.11 -42.48 54.23
C HIS A 5 -33.14 -41.33 53.91
N SER A 6 -32.08 -41.63 53.18
CA SER A 6 -31.13 -40.63 52.68
C SER A 6 -31.53 -40.36 51.23
N SER A 7 -32.01 -39.15 50.95
CA SER A 7 -32.30 -38.67 49.59
C SER A 7 -31.01 -38.05 49.02
N GLY A 8 -30.36 -38.74 48.10
CA GLY A 8 -29.24 -38.21 47.31
C GLY A 8 -29.75 -37.29 46.18
N ILE A 9 -29.37 -36.03 46.25
CA ILE A 9 -29.60 -35.07 45.13
C ILE A 9 -28.50 -35.23 44.14
N LEU A 10 -28.81 -35.73 42.93
CA LEU A 10 -27.91 -35.84 41.80
C LEU A 10 -27.82 -34.49 41.11
N GLY A 11 -26.75 -33.75 41.33
CA GLY A 11 -26.48 -32.49 40.67
C GLY A 11 -26.02 -32.69 39.22
N LEU A 12 -26.86 -32.30 38.28
CA LEU A 12 -26.51 -32.30 36.86
C LEU A 12 -25.59 -31.11 36.55
N ALA A 13 -24.29 -31.33 36.37
CA ALA A 13 -23.34 -30.31 35.96
C ALA A 13 -23.52 -30.02 34.45
N LEU A 14 -24.09 -28.88 34.13
CA LEU A 14 -24.23 -28.37 32.76
C LEU A 14 -22.87 -27.83 32.30
N THR A 15 -22.12 -28.63 31.56
CA THR A 15 -20.87 -28.19 30.94
C THR A 15 -21.19 -27.26 29.75
N MET A 16 -20.97 -25.97 29.94
CA MET A 16 -21.11 -24.95 28.90
C MET A 16 -19.90 -25.05 27.96
N LEU A 17 -20.08 -25.64 26.78
CA LEU A 17 -19.09 -25.68 25.72
C LEU A 17 -18.86 -24.25 25.23
N LEU A 18 -17.69 -23.66 25.55
CA LEU A 18 -17.22 -22.42 24.91
C LEU A 18 -16.91 -22.75 23.43
N VAL A 19 -17.82 -22.35 22.55
CA VAL A 19 -17.53 -22.32 21.10
C VAL A 19 -16.58 -21.16 20.85
N PRO A 20 -15.37 -21.38 20.35
CA PRO A 20 -14.48 -20.28 20.02
C PRO A 20 -15.16 -19.43 18.94
N ALA A 21 -15.27 -18.12 19.20
CA ALA A 21 -15.76 -17.18 18.20
C ALA A 21 -14.81 -17.21 17.00
N MET A 22 -15.33 -17.69 15.87
CA MET A 22 -14.58 -17.59 14.61
C MET A 22 -14.35 -16.10 14.29
N PRO A 23 -13.14 -15.70 13.89
CA PRO A 23 -12.90 -14.32 13.51
C PRO A 23 -13.84 -13.97 12.36
N SER A 24 -14.66 -12.95 12.57
CA SER A 24 -15.50 -12.38 11.52
C SER A 24 -14.58 -11.92 10.40
N PHE A 25 -14.66 -12.53 9.23
CA PHE A 25 -13.98 -12.07 8.03
C PHE A 25 -14.57 -10.71 7.66
N THR A 26 -13.96 -9.64 8.16
CA THR A 26 -14.27 -8.29 7.69
C THR A 26 -14.02 -8.25 6.19
N HIS A 27 -14.95 -7.65 5.43
CA HIS A 27 -14.79 -7.42 4.00
C HIS A 27 -13.43 -6.81 3.73
N ALA A 28 -12.72 -7.30 2.71
CA ALA A 28 -11.44 -6.69 2.30
C ALA A 28 -11.70 -5.23 1.97
N GLN A 29 -11.13 -4.35 2.76
CA GLN A 29 -11.32 -2.93 2.58
C GLN A 29 -10.39 -2.43 1.49
N VAL A 30 -10.94 -1.80 0.46
CA VAL A 30 -10.16 -1.02 -0.52
C VAL A 30 -9.77 0.28 0.14
N ILE A 31 -8.49 0.45 0.41
CA ILE A 31 -7.94 1.59 1.14
C ILE A 31 -7.56 2.68 0.14
N LYS A 32 -8.19 3.84 0.24
CA LYS A 32 -7.92 5.00 -0.64
C LYS A 32 -7.27 6.16 0.09
N SER A 33 -7.40 6.21 1.41
CA SER A 33 -6.86 7.29 2.25
C SER A 33 -6.57 6.78 3.65
N GLY A 34 -5.71 7.46 4.37
CA GLY A 34 -5.55 7.32 5.80
C GLY A 34 -6.68 8.01 6.58
N PRO A 35 -6.64 7.95 7.91
CA PRO A 35 -7.61 8.60 8.77
C PRO A 35 -7.59 10.13 8.60
N PRO A 36 -8.75 10.81 8.54
CA PRO A 36 -8.82 12.26 8.34
C PRO A 36 -8.30 13.08 9.54
N SER A 37 -8.14 12.44 10.70
CA SER A 37 -7.52 13.04 11.89
C SER A 37 -6.00 13.04 11.84
N CYS A 38 -5.39 12.15 11.05
CA CYS A 38 -3.94 12.04 10.94
C CYS A 38 -3.35 13.19 10.11
N PRO A 39 -2.39 13.97 10.64
CA PRO A 39 -1.72 15.02 9.87
C PRO A 39 -0.77 14.45 8.80
N GLY A 40 -0.71 13.14 8.64
CA GLY A 40 0.13 12.45 7.69
C GLY A 40 -0.40 12.48 6.26
N VAL A 41 0.53 12.33 5.31
CA VAL A 41 0.31 12.16 3.88
C VAL A 41 1.24 11.06 3.38
N ALA A 42 0.72 10.04 2.69
CA ALA A 42 1.55 9.03 2.06
C ALA A 42 1.97 9.49 0.66
N LEU A 43 3.28 9.66 0.47
CA LEU A 43 3.88 9.79 -0.85
C LEU A 43 4.11 8.40 -1.40
N THR A 44 3.38 8.03 -2.46
CA THR A 44 3.44 6.68 -3.00
C THR A 44 3.80 6.68 -4.47
N PHE A 45 4.71 5.78 -4.86
CA PHE A 45 5.30 5.75 -6.19
C PHE A 45 5.13 4.39 -6.85
N ASP A 46 4.59 4.37 -8.06
CA ASP A 46 4.48 3.15 -8.84
C ASP A 46 5.74 2.95 -9.70
N LEU A 47 6.31 1.73 -9.61
CA LEU A 47 7.47 1.26 -10.35
C LEU A 47 7.02 0.12 -11.27
N CYS A 48 6.50 0.48 -12.43
CA CYS A 48 6.04 -0.45 -13.45
C CYS A 48 6.93 -0.40 -14.71
N PRO A 49 6.87 -1.41 -15.60
CA PRO A 49 7.67 -1.44 -16.81
C PRO A 49 7.42 -0.21 -17.69
N VAL A 50 8.47 0.30 -18.29
CA VAL A 50 8.44 1.36 -19.30
C VAL A 50 8.89 0.82 -20.65
N ARG A 51 8.38 1.41 -21.73
CA ARG A 51 8.77 1.03 -23.10
C ARG A 51 10.10 1.66 -23.51
N THR A 52 10.40 2.82 -22.98
CA THR A 52 11.59 3.61 -23.30
C THR A 52 12.17 4.22 -22.03
N GLY A 53 13.48 4.54 -22.05
CA GLY A 53 14.17 5.13 -20.90
C GLY A 53 14.71 4.09 -19.92
N VAL A 54 15.31 4.59 -18.84
CA VAL A 54 15.99 3.77 -17.82
C VAL A 54 14.97 3.05 -16.93
N GLY A 55 13.75 3.55 -16.80
CA GLY A 55 12.72 2.96 -15.95
C GLY A 55 12.91 3.23 -14.44
N TYR A 56 13.73 4.23 -14.09
CA TYR A 56 14.04 4.61 -12.72
C TYR A 56 14.41 6.09 -12.64
N ASP A 57 13.82 6.82 -11.73
CA ASP A 57 14.11 8.24 -11.49
C ASP A 57 15.12 8.38 -10.34
N GLN A 58 16.41 8.30 -10.69
CA GLN A 58 17.50 8.40 -9.71
C GLN A 58 17.45 9.73 -8.94
N ALA A 59 17.19 10.84 -9.62
CA ALA A 59 17.20 12.16 -8.99
C ALA A 59 16.11 12.31 -7.93
N LEU A 60 14.91 11.77 -8.20
CA LEU A 60 13.83 11.69 -7.22
C LEU A 60 14.24 10.86 -6.00
N ILE A 61 14.79 9.67 -6.23
CA ILE A 61 15.19 8.77 -5.14
C ILE A 61 16.31 9.39 -4.30
N ASP A 62 17.32 9.98 -4.93
CA ASP A 62 18.41 10.66 -4.22
C ASP A 62 17.88 11.80 -3.34
N TYR A 63 16.94 12.59 -3.84
CA TYR A 63 16.29 13.65 -3.08
C TYR A 63 15.51 13.11 -1.86
N LEU A 64 14.71 12.04 -2.05
CA LEU A 64 13.98 11.41 -0.95
C LEU A 64 14.92 10.88 0.13
N ILE A 65 16.07 10.31 -0.26
CA ILE A 65 17.09 9.80 0.68
C ILE A 65 17.78 10.96 1.40
N GLU A 66 18.24 11.97 0.68
CA GLU A 66 18.97 13.13 1.24
C GLU A 66 18.10 13.88 2.27
N GLN A 67 16.82 14.08 1.95
CA GLN A 67 15.88 14.77 2.81
C GLN A 67 15.21 13.86 3.84
N LYS A 68 15.51 12.54 3.84
CA LYS A 68 14.93 11.51 4.71
C LYS A 68 13.40 11.50 4.67
N ILE A 69 12.83 11.63 3.48
CA ILE A 69 11.38 11.67 3.26
C ILE A 69 10.84 10.24 3.22
N PRO A 70 9.96 9.83 4.16
CA PRO A 70 9.29 8.54 4.08
C PRO A 70 8.47 8.40 2.80
N ALA A 71 8.53 7.22 2.18
CA ALA A 71 7.82 6.94 0.94
C ALA A 71 7.46 5.46 0.82
N THR A 72 6.41 5.15 0.04
CA THR A 72 6.01 3.77 -0.26
C THR A 72 6.11 3.52 -1.76
N PHE A 73 6.81 2.45 -2.16
CA PHE A 73 7.03 2.07 -3.55
C PHE A 73 6.23 0.81 -3.88
N PHE A 74 5.40 0.85 -4.91
CA PHE A 74 4.68 -0.31 -5.43
C PHE A 74 5.39 -0.83 -6.67
N MET A 75 6.01 -2.01 -6.56
CA MET A 75 6.91 -2.56 -7.59
C MET A 75 6.24 -3.71 -8.33
N SER A 76 6.24 -3.68 -9.67
CA SER A 76 5.82 -4.84 -10.47
C SER A 76 6.95 -5.87 -10.62
N GLY A 77 6.61 -7.15 -10.80
CA GLY A 77 7.58 -8.24 -10.94
C GLY A 77 8.53 -8.03 -12.10
N ASN A 78 8.02 -7.66 -13.26
CA ASN A 78 8.84 -7.36 -14.44
C ASN A 78 9.77 -6.17 -14.24
N TRP A 79 9.36 -5.16 -13.49
CA TRP A 79 10.24 -4.04 -13.16
C TRP A 79 11.36 -4.51 -12.22
N MET A 80 11.03 -5.22 -11.15
CA MET A 80 12.01 -5.75 -10.19
C MET A 80 13.05 -6.66 -10.86
N THR A 81 12.63 -7.48 -11.80
CA THR A 81 13.53 -8.39 -12.53
C THR A 81 14.57 -7.62 -13.34
N ARG A 82 14.23 -6.45 -13.88
CA ARG A 82 15.11 -5.61 -14.69
C ARG A 82 15.97 -4.63 -13.88
N HIS A 83 15.61 -4.39 -12.61
CA HIS A 83 16.20 -3.36 -11.75
C HIS A 83 16.67 -3.95 -10.41
N ASP A 84 17.36 -5.10 -10.46
CA ASP A 84 17.77 -5.84 -9.25
C ASP A 84 18.56 -4.98 -8.25
N GLU A 85 19.51 -4.18 -8.75
CA GLU A 85 20.32 -3.29 -7.90
C GLU A 85 19.48 -2.23 -7.22
N GLN A 86 18.53 -1.61 -7.95
CA GLN A 86 17.63 -0.61 -7.43
C GLN A 86 16.68 -1.18 -6.38
N VAL A 87 16.14 -2.38 -6.60
CA VAL A 87 15.30 -3.08 -5.60
C VAL A 87 16.08 -3.28 -4.31
N ARG A 88 17.32 -3.79 -4.39
CA ARG A 88 18.17 -4.00 -3.20
C ARG A 88 18.48 -2.69 -2.50
N ALA A 89 18.78 -1.63 -3.25
CA ALA A 89 19.04 -0.31 -2.69
C ALA A 89 17.82 0.26 -1.95
N LEU A 90 16.63 0.23 -2.56
CA LEU A 90 15.40 0.73 -1.95
C LEU A 90 15.03 -0.03 -0.67
N LEU A 91 15.21 -1.35 -0.66
CA LEU A 91 14.94 -2.19 0.52
C LEU A 91 15.90 -1.95 1.70
N GLN A 92 17.05 -1.31 1.49
CA GLN A 92 18.00 -0.96 2.56
C GLN A 92 17.69 0.39 3.23
N ILE A 93 16.80 1.20 2.67
CA ILE A 93 16.46 2.51 3.23
C ILE A 93 15.38 2.33 4.31
N PRO A 94 15.68 2.62 5.59
CA PRO A 94 14.80 2.23 6.70
C PRO A 94 13.47 3.00 6.77
N PHE A 95 13.35 4.11 6.06
CA PHE A 95 12.13 4.92 5.97
C PHE A 95 11.41 4.77 4.62
N PHE A 96 11.83 3.79 3.80
CA PHE A 96 11.08 3.38 2.61
C PHE A 96 10.29 2.11 2.88
N GLU A 97 9.09 2.04 2.34
CA GLU A 97 8.22 0.87 2.38
C GLU A 97 8.01 0.33 0.97
N VAL A 98 7.96 -0.98 0.84
CA VAL A 98 7.80 -1.65 -0.46
C VAL A 98 6.54 -2.50 -0.46
N GLY A 99 5.68 -2.28 -1.42
CA GLY A 99 4.54 -3.11 -1.79
C GLY A 99 4.67 -3.67 -3.21
N THR A 100 3.65 -4.38 -3.66
CA THR A 100 3.61 -5.00 -5.00
C THR A 100 2.62 -4.33 -5.93
N HIS A 101 2.87 -4.44 -7.27
CA HIS A 101 2.09 -3.76 -8.31
C HIS A 101 1.84 -4.65 -9.54
N GLY A 102 1.43 -5.90 -9.31
CA GLY A 102 1.26 -6.91 -10.35
C GLY A 102 2.58 -7.42 -10.93
N GLU A 103 2.53 -8.49 -11.71
CA GLU A 103 3.70 -9.09 -12.34
C GLU A 103 4.11 -8.34 -13.60
N VAL A 104 3.20 -8.30 -14.60
CA VAL A 104 3.45 -7.67 -15.91
C VAL A 104 2.72 -6.34 -16.10
N HIS A 105 2.03 -5.84 -15.08
CA HIS A 105 1.19 -4.64 -15.13
C HIS A 105 -0.05 -4.83 -16.02
N ALA A 106 -0.76 -5.96 -15.84
CA ALA A 106 -1.94 -6.32 -16.60
C ALA A 106 -3.20 -5.54 -16.16
N HIS A 107 -4.19 -5.45 -17.08
CA HIS A 107 -5.54 -4.99 -16.78
C HIS A 107 -6.32 -6.11 -16.07
N LEU A 108 -6.19 -6.21 -14.75
CA LEU A 108 -6.67 -7.33 -13.93
C LEU A 108 -8.14 -7.72 -14.20
N PRO A 109 -9.11 -6.79 -14.31
CA PRO A 109 -10.51 -7.15 -14.56
C PRO A 109 -10.77 -7.87 -15.89
N LEU A 110 -9.81 -7.85 -16.83
CA LEU A 110 -9.91 -8.53 -18.12
C LEU A 110 -9.43 -9.98 -18.09
N HIS A 111 -8.96 -10.44 -16.93
CA HIS A 111 -8.38 -11.76 -16.70
C HIS A 111 -9.25 -12.59 -15.74
N SER A 112 -9.16 -13.93 -15.87
CA SER A 112 -9.79 -14.85 -14.94
C SER A 112 -9.21 -14.71 -13.51
N ALA A 113 -9.94 -15.17 -12.52
CA ALA A 113 -9.48 -15.13 -11.11
C ALA A 113 -8.13 -15.83 -10.91
N ASP A 114 -7.88 -16.94 -11.61
CA ASP A 114 -6.61 -17.66 -11.54
C ASP A 114 -5.45 -16.87 -12.18
N GLU A 115 -5.67 -16.22 -13.30
CA GLU A 115 -4.67 -15.34 -13.93
C GLU A 115 -4.40 -14.12 -13.05
N GLN A 116 -5.43 -13.49 -12.49
CA GLN A 116 -5.28 -12.40 -11.51
C GLN A 116 -4.45 -12.85 -10.31
N LYS A 117 -4.69 -14.08 -9.81
CA LYS A 117 -3.91 -14.66 -8.71
C LYS A 117 -2.43 -14.80 -9.08
N GLN A 118 -2.10 -15.25 -10.28
CA GLN A 118 -0.70 -15.34 -10.70
C GLN A 118 -0.06 -13.95 -10.81
N GLU A 119 -0.77 -12.99 -11.37
CA GLU A 119 -0.34 -11.60 -11.54
C GLU A 119 -0.07 -10.92 -10.18
N ILE A 120 -0.88 -11.20 -9.15
CA ILE A 120 -0.70 -10.64 -7.80
C ILE A 120 0.38 -11.39 -7.02
N LEU A 121 0.42 -12.72 -7.12
CA LEU A 121 1.32 -13.58 -6.34
C LEU A 121 2.76 -13.57 -6.85
N GLY A 122 2.98 -13.35 -8.16
CA GLY A 122 4.31 -13.34 -8.78
C GLY A 122 5.28 -12.41 -8.06
N PRO A 123 5.00 -11.08 -7.98
CA PRO A 123 5.89 -10.14 -7.32
C PRO A 123 6.03 -10.37 -5.81
N VAL A 124 4.99 -10.89 -5.13
CA VAL A 124 5.07 -11.27 -3.71
C VAL A 124 6.10 -12.38 -3.51
N ARG A 125 6.04 -13.43 -4.34
CA ARG A 125 7.02 -14.53 -4.31
C ARG A 125 8.43 -14.05 -4.64
N LEU A 126 8.56 -13.18 -5.64
CA LEU A 126 9.85 -12.63 -6.03
C LEU A 126 10.50 -11.85 -4.88
N LEU A 127 9.76 -10.95 -4.24
CA LEU A 127 10.24 -10.20 -3.06
C LEU A 127 10.67 -11.16 -1.95
N LYS A 128 9.87 -12.18 -1.64
CA LYS A 128 10.19 -13.13 -0.58
C LYS A 128 11.42 -13.99 -0.92
N THR A 129 11.44 -14.62 -2.09
CA THR A 129 12.45 -15.63 -2.41
C THR A 129 13.80 -15.05 -2.80
N LYS A 130 13.81 -13.91 -3.48
CA LYS A 130 15.05 -13.29 -3.98
C LYS A 130 15.60 -12.23 -3.03
N TYR A 131 14.74 -11.51 -2.32
CA TYR A 131 15.15 -10.37 -1.50
C TYR A 131 14.89 -10.56 0.01
N GLY A 132 14.21 -11.66 0.41
CA GLY A 132 13.89 -11.91 1.82
C GLY A 132 12.84 -10.97 2.42
N HIS A 133 12.13 -10.21 1.56
CA HIS A 133 11.15 -9.20 1.98
C HIS A 133 9.72 -9.74 1.91
N ASP A 134 8.96 -9.58 2.99
CA ASP A 134 7.55 -9.95 3.06
C ASP A 134 6.69 -8.75 2.67
N ALA A 135 6.07 -8.81 1.49
CA ALA A 135 5.15 -7.78 1.06
C ALA A 135 3.81 -7.89 1.79
N THR A 136 3.33 -6.78 2.33
CA THR A 136 2.02 -6.67 3.01
C THR A 136 1.04 -5.78 2.26
N LEU A 137 1.53 -5.00 1.27
CA LEU A 137 0.74 -4.05 0.50
C LEU A 137 0.69 -4.45 -0.98
N PHE A 138 -0.48 -4.31 -1.57
CA PHE A 138 -0.69 -4.48 -3.00
C PHE A 138 -1.47 -3.29 -3.56
N ARG A 139 -1.02 -2.78 -4.71
CA ARG A 139 -1.75 -1.79 -5.52
C ARG A 139 -2.01 -2.41 -6.90
N PRO A 140 -3.28 -2.45 -7.37
CA PRO A 140 -3.56 -2.97 -8.70
C PRO A 140 -3.03 -2.02 -9.79
N PRO A 141 -2.48 -2.55 -10.89
CA PRO A 141 -2.15 -1.76 -12.08
C PRO A 141 -3.33 -0.90 -12.54
N TYR A 142 -3.05 0.34 -12.95
CA TYR A 142 -4.05 1.33 -13.40
C TYR A 142 -5.11 1.72 -12.35
N GLY A 143 -5.05 1.18 -11.13
CA GLY A 143 -6.12 1.28 -10.14
C GLY A 143 -7.35 0.45 -10.49
N GLU A 144 -7.26 -0.44 -11.46
CA GLU A 144 -8.36 -1.27 -11.96
C GLU A 144 -8.49 -2.57 -11.15
N PHE A 145 -9.72 -2.90 -10.77
CA PHE A 145 -10.02 -4.11 -10.00
C PHE A 145 -11.49 -4.52 -10.13
N ASN A 146 -11.76 -5.77 -9.84
CA ASN A 146 -13.09 -6.33 -9.62
C ASN A 146 -13.11 -7.12 -8.29
N ASP A 147 -14.20 -7.80 -7.99
CA ASP A 147 -14.34 -8.56 -6.75
C ASP A 147 -13.29 -9.68 -6.65
N ASP A 148 -12.94 -10.33 -7.76
CA ASP A 148 -11.90 -11.36 -7.78
C ASP A 148 -10.55 -10.80 -7.40
N THR A 149 -10.18 -9.62 -7.92
CA THR A 149 -8.92 -8.92 -7.57
C THR A 149 -8.82 -8.69 -6.07
N VAL A 150 -9.89 -8.16 -5.47
CA VAL A 150 -9.94 -7.87 -4.03
C VAL A 150 -9.88 -9.15 -3.20
N ASN A 151 -10.63 -10.18 -3.60
CA ASN A 151 -10.67 -11.47 -2.91
C ASN A 151 -9.31 -12.18 -2.96
N VAL A 152 -8.63 -12.16 -4.10
CA VAL A 152 -7.28 -12.72 -4.26
C VAL A 152 -6.27 -12.02 -3.36
N ALA A 153 -6.22 -10.69 -3.39
CA ALA A 153 -5.31 -9.92 -2.53
C ALA A 153 -5.53 -10.24 -1.05
N ARG A 154 -6.80 -10.29 -0.61
CA ARG A 154 -7.18 -10.67 0.75
C ARG A 154 -6.73 -12.08 1.11
N ALA A 155 -6.96 -13.05 0.23
CA ALA A 155 -6.57 -14.45 0.46
C ALA A 155 -5.04 -14.61 0.60
N LEU A 156 -4.27 -13.69 0.03
CA LEU A 156 -2.82 -13.60 0.15
C LEU A 156 -2.36 -12.77 1.36
N GLY A 157 -3.28 -12.25 2.18
CA GLY A 157 -2.97 -11.42 3.36
C GLY A 157 -2.50 -10.01 3.02
N LEU A 158 -2.75 -9.52 1.80
CA LEU A 158 -2.33 -8.21 1.34
C LEU A 158 -3.39 -7.14 1.63
N GLN A 159 -2.95 -5.98 2.10
CA GLN A 159 -3.77 -4.78 2.16
C GLN A 159 -3.90 -4.19 0.77
N PHE A 160 -5.14 -3.88 0.35
CA PHE A 160 -5.46 -3.40 -0.98
C PHE A 160 -5.44 -1.89 -1.03
N ILE A 161 -4.38 -1.31 -1.61
CA ILE A 161 -4.09 0.12 -1.57
C ILE A 161 -4.41 0.79 -2.91
N LEU A 162 -5.25 1.80 -2.89
CA LEU A 162 -5.44 2.77 -3.97
C LEU A 162 -4.90 4.14 -3.54
N TRP A 163 -5.55 5.19 -4.01
CA TRP A 163 -5.25 6.60 -3.69
C TRP A 163 -6.52 7.45 -3.70
N ASN A 164 -6.45 8.60 -3.07
CA ASN A 164 -7.48 9.64 -3.15
C ASN A 164 -6.96 10.93 -3.79
N VAL A 165 -5.64 10.98 -4.07
CA VAL A 165 -5.01 12.09 -4.79
C VAL A 165 -4.21 11.52 -5.96
N GLU A 166 -4.70 11.76 -7.18
CA GLU A 166 -3.97 11.49 -8.40
C GLU A 166 -3.19 12.73 -8.82
N SER A 167 -1.86 12.61 -8.85
CA SER A 167 -0.98 13.73 -9.21
C SER A 167 -1.18 14.18 -10.66
N GLY A 168 -1.33 13.21 -11.56
CA GLY A 168 -1.33 13.43 -13.01
C GLY A 168 0.09 13.42 -13.61
N ASP A 169 1.11 13.06 -12.83
CA ASP A 169 2.52 13.10 -13.26
C ASP A 169 2.86 12.27 -14.51
N PRO A 170 2.16 11.13 -14.84
CA PRO A 170 2.48 10.40 -16.05
C PRO A 170 1.91 11.01 -17.33
N ASP A 171 1.09 12.06 -17.23
CA ASP A 171 0.56 12.76 -18.41
C ASP A 171 1.65 13.68 -18.99
N PRO A 172 2.17 13.38 -20.19
CA PRO A 172 3.26 14.16 -20.78
C PRO A 172 2.86 15.58 -21.19
N THR A 173 1.57 15.92 -21.14
CA THR A 173 1.03 17.24 -21.50
C THR A 173 0.97 18.17 -20.28
N LEU A 174 1.07 17.63 -19.06
CA LEU A 174 1.06 18.43 -17.84
C LEU A 174 2.46 18.97 -17.53
N THR A 175 2.53 20.25 -17.17
CA THR A 175 3.72 20.90 -16.63
C THR A 175 3.80 20.69 -15.12
N ALA A 176 4.99 20.86 -14.52
CA ALA A 176 5.16 20.85 -13.07
C ALA A 176 4.15 21.75 -12.35
N ILE A 177 4.02 23.01 -12.79
CA ILE A 177 3.08 23.99 -12.21
C ILE A 177 1.63 23.47 -12.21
N ARG A 178 1.20 22.81 -13.28
CA ARG A 178 -0.17 22.26 -13.34
C ARG A 178 -0.38 21.10 -12.37
N ILE A 179 0.64 20.28 -12.19
CA ILE A 179 0.62 19.19 -11.21
C ILE A 179 0.62 19.75 -9.80
N GLU A 180 1.49 20.73 -9.50
CA GLU A 180 1.54 21.43 -8.22
C GLU A 180 0.20 22.11 -7.87
N ASP A 181 -0.41 22.85 -8.79
CA ASP A 181 -1.71 23.48 -8.60
C ASP A 181 -2.80 22.43 -8.29
N ARG A 182 -2.76 21.28 -8.96
CA ARG A 182 -3.67 20.15 -8.69
C ARG A 182 -3.45 19.61 -7.29
N LEU A 183 -2.20 19.39 -6.88
CA LEU A 183 -1.87 18.90 -5.54
C LEU A 183 -2.25 19.91 -4.46
N LYS A 184 -2.05 21.20 -4.69
CA LYS A 184 -2.52 22.28 -3.79
C LYS A 184 -4.03 22.26 -3.57
N GLN A 185 -4.83 21.81 -4.54
CA GLN A 185 -6.28 21.68 -4.38
C GLN A 185 -6.72 20.41 -3.66
N LEU A 186 -5.99 19.31 -3.84
CA LEU A 186 -6.45 17.97 -3.44
C LEU A 186 -5.83 17.47 -2.14
N VAL A 187 -4.56 17.79 -1.85
CA VAL A 187 -3.81 17.24 -0.72
C VAL A 187 -4.36 17.76 0.60
N ARG A 188 -4.63 16.87 1.54
CA ARG A 188 -5.12 17.14 2.88
C ARG A 188 -4.68 16.03 3.84
N LYS A 189 -5.01 16.15 5.11
CA LYS A 189 -4.78 15.12 6.13
C LYS A 189 -5.28 13.76 5.65
N GLY A 190 -4.47 12.74 5.82
CA GLY A 190 -4.78 11.37 5.42
C GLY A 190 -4.69 11.11 3.91
N SER A 191 -4.18 12.05 3.09
CA SER A 191 -4.04 11.83 1.64
C SER A 191 -3.06 10.72 1.32
N VAL A 192 -3.43 9.90 0.33
CA VAL A 192 -2.56 8.95 -0.36
C VAL A 192 -2.38 9.45 -1.78
N ILE A 193 -1.17 9.88 -2.12
CA ILE A 193 -0.85 10.48 -3.42
C ILE A 193 -0.20 9.42 -4.29
N VAL A 194 -0.75 9.17 -5.49
CA VAL A 194 -0.09 8.33 -6.50
C VAL A 194 0.77 9.18 -7.42
N MET A 195 2.01 8.73 -7.57
CA MET A 195 3.04 9.25 -8.48
C MET A 195 3.84 8.10 -9.08
N HIS A 196 4.81 8.40 -9.96
CA HIS A 196 5.64 7.39 -10.62
C HIS A 196 7.13 7.70 -10.43
N ALA A 197 7.92 6.70 -10.04
CA ALA A 197 9.37 6.79 -9.91
C ALA A 197 10.12 6.01 -11.01
N ASN A 198 9.43 5.62 -12.09
CA ASN A 198 9.96 4.86 -13.23
C ASN A 198 10.29 5.73 -14.46
N GLY A 199 10.34 7.06 -14.29
CA GLY A 199 10.60 8.00 -15.37
C GLY A 199 9.41 8.29 -16.30
N LYS A 200 8.20 7.76 -15.98
CA LYS A 200 6.97 8.17 -16.69
C LYS A 200 6.57 9.60 -16.33
N GLY A 201 6.72 9.98 -15.07
CA GLY A 201 6.48 11.32 -14.59
C GLY A 201 7.68 12.23 -14.86
N ARG A 202 7.61 13.07 -15.89
CA ARG A 202 8.72 13.96 -16.28
C ARG A 202 9.08 14.99 -15.23
N HIS A 203 8.11 15.37 -14.40
CA HIS A 203 8.22 16.44 -13.41
C HIS A 203 8.06 15.91 -11.97
N THR A 204 8.05 14.57 -11.75
CA THR A 204 7.78 14.00 -10.43
C THR A 204 8.79 14.48 -9.40
N HIS A 205 10.08 14.50 -9.74
CA HIS A 205 11.12 15.00 -8.86
C HIS A 205 10.87 16.47 -8.44
N GLU A 206 10.66 17.36 -9.41
CA GLU A 206 10.40 18.79 -9.20
C GLU A 206 9.14 19.03 -8.34
N VAL A 207 8.07 18.30 -8.64
CA VAL A 207 6.80 18.35 -7.90
C VAL A 207 6.95 17.86 -6.47
N VAL A 208 7.74 16.80 -6.23
CA VAL A 208 8.01 16.29 -4.88
C VAL A 208 8.84 17.28 -4.07
N GLN A 209 9.75 18.02 -4.71
CA GLN A 209 10.48 19.10 -4.06
C GLN A 209 9.53 20.21 -3.60
N ASP A 210 8.63 20.70 -4.47
CA ASP A 210 7.63 21.72 -4.10
C ASP A 210 6.69 21.23 -2.98
N LEU A 211 6.21 19.99 -3.10
CA LEU A 211 5.39 19.37 -2.04
C LEU A 211 6.10 19.41 -0.69
N HIS A 212 7.34 18.93 -0.64
CA HIS A 212 8.10 18.81 0.60
C HIS A 212 8.49 20.17 1.18
N GLN A 213 8.97 21.10 0.34
CA GLN A 213 9.51 22.38 0.80
C GLN A 213 8.43 23.43 1.09
N HIS A 214 7.28 23.34 0.44
CA HIS A 214 6.25 24.37 0.50
C HIS A 214 4.89 23.84 0.98
N LEU A 215 4.23 22.97 0.21
CA LEU A 215 2.84 22.60 0.45
C LEU A 215 2.63 21.85 1.78
N LEU A 216 3.46 20.87 2.09
CA LEU A 216 3.31 20.09 3.31
C LEU A 216 3.56 20.93 4.58
N PRO A 217 4.64 21.74 4.66
CA PRO A 217 4.86 22.64 5.80
C PRO A 217 3.75 23.69 5.96
N GLU A 218 3.32 24.34 4.87
CA GLU A 218 2.24 25.32 4.88
C GLU A 218 0.95 24.77 5.51
N ARG A 219 0.67 23.49 5.30
CA ARG A 219 -0.54 22.80 5.79
C ARG A 219 -0.34 22.02 7.09
N ASN A 220 0.85 22.07 7.67
CA ASN A 220 1.22 21.25 8.83
C ASN A 220 0.98 19.76 8.57
N LEU A 221 1.39 19.29 7.38
CA LEU A 221 1.31 17.90 6.98
C LEU A 221 2.69 17.24 7.03
N THR A 222 2.74 15.96 7.38
CA THR A 222 3.98 15.19 7.51
C THR A 222 3.98 14.03 6.53
N PRO A 223 5.03 13.83 5.71
CA PRO A 223 5.15 12.64 4.88
C PRO A 223 5.29 11.39 5.76
N MET A 224 4.62 10.31 5.37
CA MET A 224 4.61 9.03 6.07
C MET A 224 4.67 7.87 5.05
N THR A 225 5.10 6.69 5.49
CA THR A 225 4.84 5.46 4.75
C THR A 225 3.34 5.14 4.77
N MET A 226 2.89 4.24 3.90
CA MET A 226 1.49 3.84 3.86
C MET A 226 1.07 3.18 5.18
N SER A 227 1.91 2.27 5.72
CA SER A 227 1.63 1.60 6.99
C SER A 227 1.59 2.57 8.18
N ASP A 228 2.51 3.54 8.25
CA ASP A 228 2.49 4.57 9.29
C ASP A 228 1.24 5.44 9.21
N LEU A 229 0.83 5.81 7.99
CA LEU A 229 -0.39 6.58 7.77
C LEU A 229 -1.64 5.83 8.25
N LEU A 230 -1.73 4.53 8.00
CA LEU A 230 -2.88 3.71 8.41
C LEU A 230 -2.97 3.52 9.93
N THR A 231 -1.83 3.49 10.61
CA THR A 231 -1.77 3.33 12.08
C THR A 231 -1.80 4.66 12.84
N CYS A 232 -1.64 5.78 12.16
CA CYS A 232 -1.54 7.13 12.72
C CYS A 232 -2.73 7.53 13.64
N ALA A 233 -3.95 7.06 13.34
CA ALA A 233 -5.13 7.36 14.17
C ALA A 233 -5.14 6.64 15.52
N GLN A 234 -4.30 5.65 15.71
CA GLN A 234 -4.21 4.91 16.99
C GLN A 234 -3.30 5.61 18.00
N ALA A 235 -2.57 6.63 17.58
CA ALA A 235 -1.62 7.38 18.41
C ALA A 235 -2.19 8.70 18.98
N ALA A 236 -3.45 9.02 18.73
CA ALA A 236 -4.10 10.19 19.35
C ALA A 236 -4.52 9.83 20.79
N PRO A 237 -4.15 10.62 21.80
CA PRO A 237 -4.47 10.38 23.21
C PRO A 237 -5.97 10.42 23.51
#